data_21235eab4af694ed774658de16696ef3
#
_entry.id   21235eab4af694ed774658de16696ef3
#
_cell.length_a   1.000
_cell.length_b   1.000
_cell.length_c   1.000
_cell.angle_alpha   90.00
_cell.angle_beta   90.00
_cell.angle_gamma   90.00
#
_symmetry.space_group_name_H-M   'P 1'
#
loop_
_entity.id
_entity.type
_entity.pdbx_description
1 polymer ?
#
loop_
_entity_poly.entity_id
_entity_poly.type
_entity_poly.pdbx_seq_one_letter_code
_entity_poly.pdbx_strand_id
1 'polypeptide(L)'
;MTRTALITGAAGGIGRAVAARLVADGLRVAGLDLTDPRLPGVAFHRADVTDTEQVRTAIGHAVEELGGLDVLVTCAGITEGGPLHLTTDEEWQRVLSVNLGSVFRCVREVLPTMMAAGSGAVVTVGSVLHRTAAPGLPAYAAAKGAIAALNRQLAVDYGRYGISFVTLSPGWVRTPATESRLAPGEEDLVRLRESNPMRTVVDAEAVAEAVVFAASPAAGLLTGSELVLDAGASVVSPASLLRDAHRVRMGLPPLDAP
;
A
#
# COMPACT_ATOMS: atom_id res chain seq x y z
N MET A 1 6.04 -24.95 -10.30
CA MET A 1 7.17 -24.15 -9.77
C MET A 1 6.68 -23.32 -8.59
N THR A 2 7.52 -23.05 -7.61
CA THR A 2 7.19 -22.16 -6.49
C THR A 2 7.08 -20.73 -7.00
N ARG A 3 5.99 -20.03 -6.67
CA ARG A 3 5.80 -18.63 -7.08
C ARG A 3 6.82 -17.72 -6.38
N THR A 4 7.10 -16.61 -7.03
CA THR A 4 8.11 -15.62 -6.60
C THR A 4 7.47 -14.25 -6.39
N ALA A 5 7.97 -13.50 -5.42
CA ALA A 5 7.46 -12.16 -5.12
C ALA A 5 8.58 -11.17 -4.78
N LEU A 6 8.39 -9.93 -5.21
CA LEU A 6 9.24 -8.79 -4.88
C LEU A 6 8.41 -7.73 -4.17
N ILE A 7 8.88 -7.25 -3.01
CA ILE A 7 8.19 -6.25 -2.19
C ILE A 7 9.10 -5.03 -2.02
N THR A 8 8.61 -3.83 -2.37
CA THR A 8 9.30 -2.59 -2.03
C THR A 8 8.81 -2.04 -0.69
N GLY A 9 9.68 -1.36 0.06
CA GLY A 9 9.35 -0.92 1.40
C GLY A 9 9.25 -2.11 2.39
N ALA A 10 10.04 -3.15 2.17
CA ALA A 10 9.98 -4.42 2.90
C ALA A 10 10.33 -4.29 4.40
N ALA A 11 11.02 -3.24 4.83
CA ALA A 11 11.29 -2.97 6.24
C ALA A 11 10.18 -2.15 6.92
N GLY A 12 9.27 -1.53 6.15
CA GLY A 12 8.12 -0.80 6.68
C GLY A 12 7.02 -1.71 7.22
N GLY A 13 6.09 -1.17 8.02
CA GLY A 13 5.07 -1.98 8.71
C GLY A 13 4.25 -2.87 7.77
N ILE A 14 3.67 -2.30 6.70
CA ILE A 14 2.88 -3.07 5.72
C ILE A 14 3.78 -4.01 4.92
N GLY A 15 4.88 -3.51 4.35
CA GLY A 15 5.78 -4.33 3.53
C GLY A 15 6.36 -5.51 4.28
N ARG A 16 6.68 -5.33 5.56
CA ARG A 16 7.16 -6.38 6.45
C ARG A 16 6.11 -7.48 6.68
N ALA A 17 4.87 -7.08 6.95
CA ALA A 17 3.75 -8.03 7.13
C ALA A 17 3.47 -8.80 5.83
N VAL A 18 3.47 -8.10 4.69
CA VAL A 18 3.30 -8.72 3.35
C VAL A 18 4.42 -9.73 3.07
N ALA A 19 5.68 -9.35 3.28
CA ALA A 19 6.81 -10.23 3.03
C ALA A 19 6.74 -11.50 3.90
N ALA A 20 6.48 -11.34 5.22
CA ALA A 20 6.33 -12.47 6.13
C ALA A 20 5.19 -13.40 5.74
N ARG A 21 4.04 -12.84 5.32
CA ARG A 21 2.89 -13.62 4.90
C ARG A 21 3.15 -14.40 3.62
N LEU A 22 3.75 -13.78 2.60
CA LEU A 22 4.07 -14.47 1.35
C LEU A 22 5.09 -15.59 1.55
N VAL A 23 6.07 -15.41 2.44
CA VAL A 23 6.98 -16.50 2.85
C VAL A 23 6.21 -17.64 3.53
N ALA A 24 5.29 -17.33 4.44
CA ALA A 24 4.47 -18.34 5.11
C ALA A 24 3.57 -19.11 4.12
N ASP A 25 3.14 -18.48 3.04
CA ASP A 25 2.40 -19.14 1.94
C ASP A 25 3.30 -19.92 0.98
N GLY A 26 4.61 -20.02 1.26
CA GLY A 26 5.57 -20.81 0.51
C GLY A 26 6.13 -20.13 -0.76
N LEU A 27 5.96 -18.83 -0.93
CA LEU A 27 6.60 -18.09 -2.01
C LEU A 27 8.09 -17.88 -1.72
N ARG A 28 8.90 -17.78 -2.78
CA ARG A 28 10.24 -17.22 -2.69
C ARG A 28 10.12 -15.69 -2.75
N VAL A 29 10.64 -15.01 -1.75
CA VAL A 29 10.40 -13.57 -1.55
C VAL A 29 11.70 -12.80 -1.56
N ALA A 30 11.75 -11.69 -2.32
CA ALA A 30 12.76 -10.67 -2.24
C ALA A 30 12.17 -9.35 -1.73
N GLY A 31 12.93 -8.62 -0.94
CA GLY A 31 12.54 -7.33 -0.39
C GLY A 31 13.52 -6.22 -0.81
N LEU A 32 12.98 -5.09 -1.30
CA LEU A 32 13.73 -3.86 -1.56
C LEU A 32 13.42 -2.83 -0.47
N ASP A 33 14.47 -2.30 0.14
CA ASP A 33 14.37 -1.20 1.11
C ASP A 33 15.73 -0.51 1.31
N LEU A 34 15.75 0.61 1.99
CA LEU A 34 16.98 1.25 2.47
C LEU A 34 17.60 0.47 3.63
N THR A 35 16.79 -0.25 4.38
CA THR A 35 17.14 -0.99 5.58
C THR A 35 16.76 -2.45 5.45
N ASP A 36 17.65 -3.36 5.86
CA ASP A 36 17.37 -4.80 5.89
C ASP A 36 16.22 -5.10 6.88
N PRO A 37 15.10 -5.68 6.41
CA PRO A 37 13.99 -6.07 7.28
C PRO A 37 14.36 -7.18 8.28
N ARG A 38 15.48 -7.89 8.05
CA ARG A 38 15.92 -9.05 8.85
C ARG A 38 14.79 -10.07 9.04
N LEU A 39 14.11 -10.39 7.95
CA LEU A 39 13.03 -11.38 7.92
C LEU A 39 13.56 -12.72 7.42
N PRO A 40 13.37 -13.82 8.17
CA PRO A 40 13.70 -15.15 7.69
C PRO A 40 12.97 -15.46 6.37
N GLY A 41 13.69 -16.02 5.41
CA GLY A 41 13.14 -16.42 4.11
C GLY A 41 12.94 -15.28 3.10
N VAL A 42 13.37 -14.06 3.43
CA VAL A 42 13.34 -12.91 2.53
C VAL A 42 14.76 -12.58 2.06
N ALA A 43 15.02 -12.66 0.76
CA ALA A 43 16.25 -12.17 0.15
C ALA A 43 16.23 -10.63 0.16
N PHE A 44 17.25 -9.99 0.72
CA PHE A 44 17.26 -8.53 0.84
C PHE A 44 18.17 -7.87 -0.21
N HIS A 45 17.61 -6.89 -0.91
CA HIS A 45 18.31 -6.05 -1.85
C HIS A 45 18.18 -4.59 -1.44
N ARG A 46 19.30 -3.95 -1.06
CA ARG A 46 19.28 -2.56 -0.66
C ARG A 46 19.11 -1.67 -1.88
N ALA A 47 18.10 -0.79 -1.85
CA ALA A 47 17.89 0.23 -2.89
C ALA A 47 17.08 1.42 -2.37
N ASP A 48 17.46 2.62 -2.80
CA ASP A 48 16.61 3.79 -2.74
C ASP A 48 15.64 3.76 -3.93
N VAL A 49 14.36 3.65 -3.65
CA VAL A 49 13.31 3.61 -4.69
C VAL A 49 13.17 4.92 -5.49
N THR A 50 13.85 5.99 -5.06
CA THR A 50 13.92 7.26 -5.80
C THR A 50 15.06 7.28 -6.83
N ASP A 51 16.02 6.37 -6.72
CA ASP A 51 17.15 6.22 -7.63
C ASP A 51 16.89 5.13 -8.67
N THR A 52 16.85 5.52 -9.94
CA THR A 52 16.55 4.63 -11.06
C THR A 52 17.58 3.51 -11.22
N GLU A 53 18.88 3.81 -11.04
CA GLU A 53 19.94 2.85 -11.24
C GLU A 53 19.99 1.82 -10.10
N GLN A 54 19.78 2.26 -8.85
CA GLN A 54 19.68 1.35 -7.72
C GLN A 54 18.47 0.42 -7.86
N VAL A 55 17.30 0.96 -8.27
CA VAL A 55 16.09 0.16 -8.51
C VAL A 55 16.34 -0.88 -9.59
N ARG A 56 16.93 -0.47 -10.73
CA ARG A 56 17.22 -1.39 -11.84
C ARG A 56 18.17 -2.51 -11.41
N THR A 57 19.26 -2.17 -10.75
CA THR A 57 20.26 -3.13 -10.29
C THR A 57 19.68 -4.10 -9.26
N ALA A 58 18.95 -3.59 -8.26
CA ALA A 58 18.36 -4.40 -7.20
C ALA A 58 17.27 -5.34 -7.74
N ILE A 59 16.41 -4.85 -8.64
CA ILE A 59 15.38 -5.69 -9.28
C ILE A 59 16.03 -6.75 -10.18
N GLY A 60 17.06 -6.40 -10.95
CA GLY A 60 17.79 -7.36 -11.76
C GLY A 60 18.34 -8.53 -10.94
N HIS A 61 19.05 -8.20 -9.84
CA HIS A 61 19.58 -9.21 -8.91
C HIS A 61 18.46 -10.03 -8.24
N ALA A 62 17.36 -9.39 -7.82
CA ALA A 62 16.24 -10.10 -7.23
C ALA A 62 15.57 -11.09 -8.20
N VAL A 63 15.36 -10.67 -9.45
CA VAL A 63 14.78 -11.53 -10.50
C VAL A 63 15.71 -12.71 -10.83
N GLU A 64 17.03 -12.47 -10.90
CA GLU A 64 18.01 -13.53 -11.13
C GLU A 64 18.03 -14.52 -9.96
N GLU A 65 18.11 -14.05 -8.73
CA GLU A 65 18.09 -14.89 -7.52
C GLU A 65 16.79 -15.70 -7.40
N LEU A 66 15.64 -15.09 -7.70
CA LEU A 66 14.34 -15.76 -7.66
C LEU A 66 14.11 -16.71 -8.85
N GLY A 67 14.84 -16.53 -9.96
CA GLY A 67 14.64 -17.29 -11.19
C GLY A 67 13.39 -16.87 -11.98
N GLY A 68 12.92 -15.65 -11.79
CA GLY A 68 11.73 -15.08 -12.41
C GLY A 68 10.92 -14.24 -11.42
N LEU A 69 9.80 -13.64 -11.87
CA LEU A 69 8.96 -12.82 -11.01
C LEU A 69 7.47 -12.96 -11.33
N ASP A 70 6.70 -13.50 -10.38
CA ASP A 70 5.25 -13.66 -10.51
C ASP A 70 4.47 -12.50 -9.88
N VAL A 71 5.00 -11.89 -8.82
CA VAL A 71 4.30 -10.87 -8.04
C VAL A 71 5.23 -9.69 -7.72
N LEU A 72 4.78 -8.47 -8.04
CA LEU A 72 5.36 -7.24 -7.51
C LEU A 72 4.38 -6.60 -6.53
N VAL A 73 4.84 -6.28 -5.31
CA VAL A 73 4.07 -5.50 -4.34
C VAL A 73 4.80 -4.20 -4.05
N THR A 74 4.19 -3.05 -4.39
CA THR A 74 4.78 -1.74 -4.14
C THR A 74 4.20 -1.15 -2.85
N CYS A 75 4.97 -1.27 -1.74
CA CYS A 75 4.63 -0.75 -0.42
C CYS A 75 5.47 0.47 0.00
N ALA A 76 6.55 0.77 -0.73
CA ALA A 76 7.40 1.92 -0.40
C ALA A 76 6.58 3.22 -0.44
N GLY A 77 6.73 4.04 0.58
CA GLY A 77 5.99 5.30 0.67
C GLY A 77 6.29 6.06 1.96
N ILE A 78 6.10 7.36 1.90
CA ILE A 78 6.20 8.28 3.04
C ILE A 78 4.91 9.08 3.15
N THR A 79 4.51 9.39 4.39
CA THR A 79 3.37 10.26 4.68
C THR A 79 3.92 11.49 5.39
N GLU A 80 4.30 12.46 4.62
CA GLU A 80 4.87 13.73 5.07
C GLU A 80 4.18 14.88 4.37
N GLY A 81 4.21 16.05 4.97
CA GLY A 81 3.65 17.25 4.37
C GLY A 81 3.34 18.33 5.37
N GLY A 82 2.74 19.38 4.86
CA GLY A 82 2.26 20.57 5.56
C GLY A 82 1.20 21.27 4.71
N PRO A 83 0.65 22.41 5.15
CA PRO A 83 -0.25 23.22 4.34
C PRO A 83 0.43 23.61 3.02
N LEU A 84 -0.31 23.54 1.91
CA LEU A 84 0.26 23.73 0.55
C LEU A 84 1.09 25.00 0.40
N HIS A 85 0.64 26.13 0.97
CA HIS A 85 1.35 27.41 0.89
C HIS A 85 2.68 27.45 1.68
N LEU A 86 2.96 26.44 2.50
CA LEU A 86 4.21 26.26 3.25
C LEU A 86 5.05 25.10 2.71
N THR A 87 4.52 24.31 1.79
CA THR A 87 5.22 23.17 1.20
C THR A 87 6.23 23.66 0.18
N THR A 88 7.51 23.29 0.32
CA THR A 88 8.54 23.62 -0.67
C THR A 88 8.48 22.71 -1.88
N ASP A 89 9.11 23.14 -2.99
CA ASP A 89 9.19 22.33 -4.22
C ASP A 89 9.94 21.02 -3.94
N GLU A 90 10.98 21.04 -3.10
CA GLU A 90 11.76 19.86 -2.71
C GLU A 90 10.93 18.85 -1.91
N GLU A 91 10.15 19.33 -0.94
CA GLU A 91 9.23 18.48 -0.16
C GLU A 91 8.17 17.85 -1.06
N TRP A 92 7.56 18.66 -1.94
CA TRP A 92 6.60 18.19 -2.94
C TRP A 92 7.21 17.10 -3.81
N GLN A 93 8.35 17.36 -4.44
CA GLN A 93 9.02 16.42 -5.33
C GLN A 93 9.49 15.15 -4.60
N ARG A 94 9.96 15.26 -3.36
CA ARG A 94 10.35 14.12 -2.55
C ARG A 94 9.16 13.18 -2.30
N VAL A 95 8.01 13.71 -1.88
CA VAL A 95 6.81 12.91 -1.64
C VAL A 95 6.32 12.24 -2.93
N LEU A 96 6.31 12.96 -4.06
CA LEU A 96 5.94 12.39 -5.36
C LEU A 96 6.95 11.33 -5.82
N SER A 97 8.25 11.57 -5.68
CA SER A 97 9.29 10.63 -6.11
C SER A 97 9.24 9.33 -5.33
N VAL A 98 9.04 9.39 -4.00
CA VAL A 98 8.95 8.20 -3.16
C VAL A 98 7.63 7.46 -3.38
N ASN A 99 6.47 8.14 -3.38
CA ASN A 99 5.17 7.45 -3.42
C ASN A 99 4.75 7.03 -4.83
N LEU A 100 4.92 7.88 -5.84
CA LEU A 100 4.49 7.64 -7.22
C LEU A 100 5.65 7.21 -8.11
N GLY A 101 6.77 7.93 -8.04
CA GLY A 101 7.95 7.66 -8.85
C GLY A 101 8.54 6.27 -8.62
N SER A 102 8.48 5.77 -7.37
CA SER A 102 8.89 4.41 -7.04
C SER A 102 8.04 3.36 -7.77
N VAL A 103 6.71 3.53 -7.78
CA VAL A 103 5.79 2.62 -8.50
C VAL A 103 6.15 2.59 -9.98
N PHE A 104 6.31 3.76 -10.61
CA PHE A 104 6.72 3.86 -12.00
C PHE A 104 8.03 3.12 -12.27
N ARG A 105 9.09 3.37 -11.46
CA ARG A 105 10.40 2.75 -11.67
C ARG A 105 10.33 1.24 -11.50
N CYS A 106 9.73 0.77 -10.40
CA CYS A 106 9.67 -0.67 -10.13
C CYS A 106 8.84 -1.43 -11.15
N VAL A 107 7.67 -0.92 -11.51
CA VAL A 107 6.80 -1.55 -12.53
C VAL A 107 7.52 -1.62 -13.87
N ARG A 108 8.17 -0.52 -14.31
CA ARG A 108 8.91 -0.49 -15.56
C ARG A 108 9.99 -1.57 -15.63
N GLU A 109 10.74 -1.78 -14.54
CA GLU A 109 11.85 -2.74 -14.52
C GLU A 109 11.37 -4.21 -14.46
N VAL A 110 10.19 -4.52 -13.90
CA VAL A 110 9.69 -5.89 -13.82
C VAL A 110 8.87 -6.31 -15.05
N LEU A 111 8.28 -5.35 -15.77
CA LEU A 111 7.41 -5.62 -16.91
C LEU A 111 8.05 -6.53 -17.98
N PRO A 112 9.31 -6.33 -18.42
CA PRO A 112 9.91 -7.22 -19.43
C PRO A 112 9.92 -8.68 -19.00
N THR A 113 10.23 -8.97 -17.73
CA THR A 113 10.23 -10.33 -17.17
C THR A 113 8.82 -10.93 -17.16
N MET A 114 7.82 -10.19 -16.67
CA MET A 114 6.44 -10.66 -16.62
C MET A 114 5.84 -10.83 -18.03
N MET A 115 6.15 -9.92 -18.96
CA MET A 115 5.71 -10.05 -20.37
C MET A 115 6.31 -11.28 -21.05
N ALA A 116 7.59 -11.58 -20.82
CA ALA A 116 8.25 -12.77 -21.35
C ALA A 116 7.66 -14.06 -20.76
N ALA A 117 7.25 -14.03 -19.48
CA ALA A 117 6.57 -15.14 -18.81
C ALA A 117 5.09 -15.30 -19.24
N GLY A 118 4.48 -14.28 -19.85
CA GLY A 118 3.06 -14.27 -20.20
C GLY A 118 2.13 -14.26 -18.97
N SER A 119 2.63 -13.87 -17.80
CA SER A 119 1.88 -13.82 -16.55
C SER A 119 2.53 -12.88 -15.54
N GLY A 120 1.74 -12.31 -14.65
CA GLY A 120 2.23 -11.49 -13.54
C GLY A 120 1.09 -10.84 -12.74
N ALA A 121 1.38 -10.46 -11.51
CA ALA A 121 0.48 -9.68 -10.69
C ALA A 121 1.22 -8.50 -10.05
N VAL A 122 0.73 -7.29 -10.28
CA VAL A 122 1.23 -6.07 -9.65
C VAL A 122 0.18 -5.57 -8.67
N VAL A 123 0.54 -5.56 -7.40
CA VAL A 123 -0.30 -5.05 -6.32
C VAL A 123 0.32 -3.78 -5.76
N THR A 124 -0.37 -2.66 -5.89
CA THR A 124 0.13 -1.36 -5.44
C THR A 124 -0.62 -0.87 -4.21
N VAL A 125 0.10 -0.54 -3.15
CA VAL A 125 -0.50 0.03 -1.94
C VAL A 125 -0.81 1.52 -2.16
N GLY A 126 -2.09 1.78 -2.38
CA GLY A 126 -2.71 3.09 -2.48
C GLY A 126 -2.99 3.72 -1.10
N SER A 127 -4.11 4.42 -1.00
CA SER A 127 -4.67 4.96 0.25
C SER A 127 -6.08 5.49 -0.03
N VAL A 128 -6.98 5.44 0.94
CA VAL A 128 -8.28 6.14 0.85
C VAL A 128 -8.14 7.67 0.75
N LEU A 129 -6.98 8.23 1.12
CA LEU A 129 -6.75 9.68 1.13
C LEU A 129 -6.72 10.32 -0.27
N HIS A 130 -6.81 9.54 -1.35
CA HIS A 130 -7.04 10.08 -2.69
C HIS A 130 -8.53 10.34 -2.98
N ARG A 131 -9.44 9.78 -2.18
CA ARG A 131 -10.91 9.98 -2.26
C ARG A 131 -11.42 10.82 -1.10
N THR A 132 -10.81 10.62 0.07
CA THR A 132 -10.99 11.44 1.26
C THR A 132 -9.79 12.40 1.39
N ALA A 133 -9.75 13.22 2.41
CA ALA A 133 -8.62 14.11 2.62
C ALA A 133 -8.22 14.15 4.09
N ALA A 134 -6.95 14.42 4.34
CA ALA A 134 -6.43 14.75 5.67
C ALA A 134 -5.65 16.07 5.59
N PRO A 135 -5.72 16.92 6.63
CA PRO A 135 -5.00 18.17 6.65
C PRO A 135 -3.49 17.97 6.44
N GLY A 136 -2.86 18.85 5.66
CA GLY A 136 -1.41 18.89 5.50
C GLY A 136 -0.80 17.79 4.62
N LEU A 137 -1.56 17.09 3.77
CA LEU A 137 -1.06 16.01 2.92
C LEU A 137 -1.32 16.22 1.41
N PRO A 138 -1.11 17.40 0.82
CA PRO A 138 -1.46 17.67 -0.56
C PRO A 138 -0.67 16.81 -1.57
N ALA A 139 0.65 16.70 -1.41
CA ALA A 139 1.50 15.89 -2.28
C ALA A 139 1.22 14.39 -2.15
N TYR A 140 0.96 13.92 -0.93
CA TYR A 140 0.59 12.52 -0.67
C TYR A 140 -0.73 12.15 -1.34
N ALA A 141 -1.78 12.96 -1.14
CA ALA A 141 -3.08 12.74 -1.76
C ALA A 141 -2.99 12.73 -3.29
N ALA A 142 -2.24 13.68 -3.88
CA ALA A 142 -1.98 13.73 -5.31
C ALA A 142 -1.26 12.47 -5.81
N ALA A 143 -0.20 12.02 -5.11
CA ALA A 143 0.52 10.80 -5.45
C ALA A 143 -0.39 9.56 -5.43
N LYS A 144 -1.21 9.42 -4.37
CA LYS A 144 -2.10 8.26 -4.22
C LYS A 144 -3.25 8.28 -5.24
N GLY A 145 -3.74 9.46 -5.64
CA GLY A 145 -4.69 9.60 -6.75
C GLY A 145 -4.08 9.20 -8.10
N ALA A 146 -2.85 9.65 -8.34
CA ALA A 146 -2.11 9.30 -9.56
C ALA A 146 -1.82 7.79 -9.65
N ILE A 147 -1.53 7.10 -8.53
CA ILE A 147 -1.35 5.64 -8.48
C ILE A 147 -2.61 4.92 -8.96
N ALA A 148 -3.79 5.29 -8.45
CA ALA A 148 -5.04 4.66 -8.86
C ALA A 148 -5.32 4.86 -10.36
N ALA A 149 -4.98 6.03 -10.92
CA ALA A 149 -5.09 6.29 -12.34
C ALA A 149 -4.07 5.50 -13.16
N LEU A 150 -2.80 5.46 -12.72
CA LEU A 150 -1.73 4.71 -13.37
C LEU A 150 -2.04 3.22 -13.45
N ASN A 151 -2.52 2.60 -12.36
CA ASN A 151 -2.85 1.18 -12.36
C ASN A 151 -3.97 0.83 -13.36
N ARG A 152 -4.97 1.70 -13.55
CA ARG A 152 -5.99 1.51 -14.59
C ARG A 152 -5.38 1.56 -15.99
N GLN A 153 -4.47 2.49 -16.25
CA GLN A 153 -3.78 2.58 -17.54
C GLN A 153 -2.91 1.34 -17.80
N LEU A 154 -2.13 0.91 -16.79
CA LEU A 154 -1.29 -0.28 -16.91
C LEU A 154 -2.09 -1.57 -17.17
N ALA A 155 -3.28 -1.69 -16.56
CA ALA A 155 -4.18 -2.82 -16.82
C ALA A 155 -4.62 -2.88 -18.30
N VAL A 156 -4.87 -1.72 -18.91
CA VAL A 156 -5.22 -1.64 -20.35
C VAL A 156 -4.01 -1.98 -21.23
N ASP A 157 -2.85 -1.45 -20.92
CA ASP A 157 -1.66 -1.61 -21.76
C ASP A 157 -1.10 -3.03 -21.70
N TYR A 158 -1.13 -3.65 -20.51
CA TYR A 158 -0.41 -4.92 -20.26
C TYR A 158 -1.30 -6.13 -19.94
N GLY A 159 -2.61 -5.95 -19.79
CA GLY A 159 -3.54 -7.06 -19.56
C GLY A 159 -3.46 -8.17 -20.63
N ARG A 160 -3.20 -7.80 -21.91
CA ARG A 160 -2.98 -8.76 -23.01
C ARG A 160 -1.80 -9.69 -22.80
N TYR A 161 -0.85 -9.36 -21.92
CA TYR A 161 0.29 -10.20 -21.56
C TYR A 161 0.02 -11.07 -20.33
N GLY A 162 -1.23 -11.18 -19.87
CA GLY A 162 -1.59 -11.93 -18.68
C GLY A 162 -1.14 -11.29 -17.37
N ILE A 163 -0.87 -9.96 -17.37
CA ILE A 163 -0.43 -9.23 -16.19
C ILE A 163 -1.62 -8.48 -15.59
N SER A 164 -1.89 -8.70 -14.30
CA SER A 164 -2.93 -8.01 -13.55
C SER A 164 -2.36 -6.87 -12.71
N PHE A 165 -3.15 -5.79 -12.55
CA PHE A 165 -2.81 -4.60 -11.78
C PHE A 165 -3.95 -4.28 -10.81
N VAL A 166 -3.71 -4.38 -9.52
CA VAL A 166 -4.69 -4.09 -8.48
C VAL A 166 -4.14 -3.05 -7.51
N THR A 167 -4.93 -2.03 -7.21
CA THR A 167 -4.61 -1.08 -6.15
C THR A 167 -5.31 -1.52 -4.87
N LEU A 168 -4.57 -1.64 -3.77
CA LEU A 168 -5.13 -1.76 -2.43
C LEU A 168 -5.06 -0.40 -1.75
N SER A 169 -6.20 0.13 -1.33
CA SER A 169 -6.31 1.45 -0.69
C SER A 169 -6.74 1.29 0.76
N PRO A 170 -5.78 1.13 1.67
CA PRO A 170 -6.09 1.06 3.09
C PRO A 170 -6.57 2.41 3.64
N GLY A 171 -7.37 2.34 4.70
CA GLY A 171 -7.61 3.43 5.62
C GLY A 171 -6.40 3.66 6.54
N TRP A 172 -6.67 4.03 7.80
CA TRP A 172 -5.61 4.08 8.79
C TRP A 172 -5.18 2.65 9.16
N VAL A 173 -3.89 2.35 8.94
CA VAL A 173 -3.31 1.03 9.26
C VAL A 173 -2.40 1.17 10.46
N ARG A 174 -2.56 0.27 11.44
CA ARG A 174 -1.67 0.18 12.60
C ARG A 174 -0.29 -0.29 12.16
N THR A 175 0.69 0.58 12.31
CA THR A 175 2.11 0.32 12.08
C THR A 175 2.93 1.17 13.06
N PRO A 176 4.19 0.85 13.34
CA PRO A 176 5.03 1.70 14.20
C PRO A 176 5.03 3.19 13.75
N ALA A 177 5.06 3.43 12.43
CA ALA A 177 5.07 4.79 11.87
C ALA A 177 3.76 5.54 12.05
N THR A 178 2.60 4.87 12.06
CA THR A 178 1.30 5.51 12.28
C THR A 178 0.99 5.64 13.77
N GLU A 179 1.35 4.66 14.59
CA GLU A 179 1.18 4.71 16.04
C GLU A 179 2.02 5.84 16.69
N SER A 180 3.23 6.10 16.18
CA SER A 180 4.05 7.21 16.67
C SER A 180 3.44 8.60 16.48
N ARG A 181 2.35 8.71 15.71
CA ARG A 181 1.61 9.96 15.45
C ARG A 181 0.37 10.12 16.31
N LEU A 182 -0.02 9.07 17.05
CA LEU A 182 -1.14 9.15 17.97
C LEU A 182 -0.74 9.85 19.27
N ALA A 183 -1.70 10.50 19.91
CA ALA A 183 -1.51 11.00 21.25
C ALA A 183 -1.24 9.83 22.23
N PRO A 184 -0.47 10.07 23.31
CA PRO A 184 -0.29 9.06 24.34
C PRO A 184 -1.64 8.62 24.95
N GLY A 185 -1.86 7.31 25.00
CA GLY A 185 -3.10 6.73 25.55
C GLY A 185 -3.95 6.02 24.48
N GLU A 186 -5.11 5.49 24.88
CA GLU A 186 -5.99 4.74 23.97
C GLU A 186 -7.06 5.59 23.28
N GLU A 187 -7.17 6.87 23.61
CA GLU A 187 -8.28 7.73 23.17
C GLU A 187 -8.36 7.83 21.63
N ASP A 188 -7.24 8.06 20.97
CA ASP A 188 -7.21 8.12 19.50
C ASP A 188 -7.56 6.78 18.85
N LEU A 189 -7.15 5.66 19.44
CA LEU A 189 -7.53 4.33 18.95
C LEU A 189 -9.02 4.06 19.13
N VAL A 190 -9.62 4.53 20.22
CA VAL A 190 -11.07 4.45 20.43
C VAL A 190 -11.79 5.24 19.33
N ARG A 191 -11.38 6.49 19.09
CA ARG A 191 -11.94 7.34 18.02
C ARG A 191 -11.79 6.72 16.64
N LEU A 192 -10.64 6.11 16.34
CA LEU A 192 -10.42 5.39 15.09
C LEU A 192 -11.38 4.20 14.93
N ARG A 193 -11.63 3.44 15.99
CA ARG A 193 -12.63 2.36 15.97
C ARG A 193 -14.06 2.91 15.78
N GLU A 194 -14.40 3.99 16.44
CA GLU A 194 -15.72 4.62 16.29
C GLU A 194 -15.96 5.21 14.90
N SER A 195 -14.91 5.56 14.16
CA SER A 195 -15.00 6.18 12.84
C SER A 195 -15.43 5.22 11.72
N ASN A 196 -15.51 3.92 11.99
CA ASN A 196 -15.88 2.94 10.99
C ASN A 196 -16.95 1.94 11.48
N PRO A 197 -17.78 1.39 10.57
CA PRO A 197 -18.88 0.49 10.94
C PRO A 197 -18.43 -0.82 11.61
N MET A 198 -17.26 -1.33 11.26
CA MET A 198 -16.75 -2.59 11.81
C MET A 198 -16.07 -2.42 13.18
N ARG A 199 -15.90 -1.18 13.66
CA ARG A 199 -15.30 -0.84 14.96
C ARG A 199 -13.94 -1.47 15.20
N THR A 200 -13.17 -1.52 14.17
CA THR A 200 -11.83 -2.10 14.20
C THR A 200 -10.79 -1.09 13.74
N VAL A 201 -9.56 -1.40 14.02
CA VAL A 201 -8.39 -0.74 13.43
C VAL A 201 -7.76 -1.75 12.50
N VAL A 202 -7.56 -1.36 11.25
CA VAL A 202 -6.89 -2.21 10.27
C VAL A 202 -5.43 -2.38 10.69
N ASP A 203 -4.95 -3.61 10.84
CA ASP A 203 -3.54 -3.91 11.06
C ASP A 203 -2.81 -4.23 9.74
N ALA A 204 -1.48 -4.29 9.81
CA ALA A 204 -0.67 -4.56 8.63
C ALA A 204 -0.87 -6.00 8.12
N GLU A 205 -1.21 -6.93 9.00
CA GLU A 205 -1.51 -8.31 8.69
C GLU A 205 -2.78 -8.45 7.84
N ALA A 206 -3.83 -7.68 8.16
CA ALA A 206 -5.05 -7.66 7.34
C ALA A 206 -4.78 -7.10 5.92
N VAL A 207 -3.87 -6.13 5.80
CA VAL A 207 -3.42 -5.66 4.47
C VAL A 207 -2.65 -6.76 3.75
N ALA A 208 -1.82 -7.53 4.45
CA ALA A 208 -1.07 -8.64 3.85
C ALA A 208 -2.02 -9.74 3.31
N GLU A 209 -3.10 -10.08 4.04
CA GLU A 209 -4.13 -11.00 3.55
C GLU A 209 -4.76 -10.52 2.25
N ALA A 210 -5.09 -9.24 2.17
CA ALA A 210 -5.64 -8.65 0.95
C ALA A 210 -4.64 -8.64 -0.22
N VAL A 211 -3.34 -8.47 0.06
CA VAL A 211 -2.27 -8.60 -0.95
C VAL A 211 -2.22 -10.02 -1.49
N VAL A 212 -2.26 -11.05 -0.62
CA VAL A 212 -2.28 -12.46 -1.04
C VAL A 212 -3.46 -12.73 -1.98
N PHE A 213 -4.65 -12.24 -1.61
CA PHE A 213 -5.82 -12.36 -2.48
C PHE A 213 -5.62 -11.63 -3.82
N ALA A 214 -5.22 -10.35 -3.80
CA ALA A 214 -5.04 -9.53 -4.99
C ALA A 214 -3.94 -10.06 -5.94
N ALA A 215 -2.92 -10.72 -5.38
CA ALA A 215 -1.84 -11.35 -6.14
C ALA A 215 -2.17 -12.77 -6.63
N SER A 216 -3.33 -13.33 -6.23
CA SER A 216 -3.73 -14.67 -6.63
C SER A 216 -4.25 -14.72 -8.09
N PRO A 217 -4.15 -15.86 -8.77
CA PRO A 217 -4.75 -16.03 -10.10
C PRO A 217 -6.27 -15.77 -10.11
N ALA A 218 -6.95 -16.05 -9.00
CA ALA A 218 -8.39 -15.81 -8.85
C ALA A 218 -8.75 -14.31 -8.94
N ALA A 219 -7.83 -13.43 -8.55
CA ALA A 219 -8.02 -11.99 -8.62
C ALA A 219 -7.60 -11.37 -9.99
N GLY A 220 -7.14 -12.17 -10.95
CA GLY A 220 -6.70 -11.66 -12.26
C GLY A 220 -7.76 -10.85 -12.99
N LEU A 221 -9.04 -11.22 -12.86
CA LEU A 221 -10.17 -10.48 -13.45
C LEU A 221 -10.48 -9.15 -12.74
N LEU A 222 -9.83 -8.86 -11.60
CA LEU A 222 -9.92 -7.57 -10.91
C LEU A 222 -8.88 -6.56 -11.44
N THR A 223 -8.18 -6.87 -12.53
CA THR A 223 -7.19 -5.94 -13.11
C THR A 223 -7.81 -4.57 -13.38
N GLY A 224 -7.09 -3.50 -13.03
CA GLY A 224 -7.57 -2.13 -13.10
C GLY A 224 -8.46 -1.70 -11.93
N SER A 225 -8.81 -2.62 -11.01
CA SER A 225 -9.65 -2.31 -9.87
C SER A 225 -8.87 -1.72 -8.70
N GLU A 226 -9.62 -1.04 -7.84
CA GLU A 226 -9.17 -0.59 -6.54
C GLU A 226 -10.00 -1.26 -5.45
N LEU A 227 -9.33 -1.92 -4.51
CA LEU A 227 -9.93 -2.55 -3.33
C LEU A 227 -9.66 -1.65 -2.11
N VAL A 228 -10.73 -1.16 -1.50
CA VAL A 228 -10.66 -0.31 -0.30
C VAL A 228 -10.67 -1.20 0.94
N LEU A 229 -9.70 -0.96 1.85
CA LEU A 229 -9.51 -1.69 3.10
C LEU A 229 -9.53 -0.71 4.27
N ASP A 230 -10.69 -0.23 4.64
CA ASP A 230 -10.87 0.81 5.67
C ASP A 230 -11.98 0.50 6.68
N ALA A 231 -12.41 -0.75 6.72
CA ALA A 231 -13.52 -1.19 7.57
C ALA A 231 -14.83 -0.38 7.36
N GLY A 232 -14.98 0.25 6.18
CA GLY A 232 -16.13 1.07 5.84
C GLY A 232 -16.03 2.54 6.28
N ALA A 233 -14.87 2.99 6.77
CA ALA A 233 -14.71 4.37 7.25
C ALA A 233 -15.05 5.42 6.18
N SER A 234 -14.60 5.23 4.93
CA SER A 234 -14.82 6.20 3.85
C SER A 234 -16.26 6.26 3.32
N VAL A 235 -17.14 5.31 3.70
CA VAL A 235 -18.56 5.32 3.30
C VAL A 235 -19.49 5.83 4.40
N VAL A 236 -18.97 6.06 5.62
CA VAL A 236 -19.74 6.68 6.71
C VAL A 236 -19.80 8.18 6.49
N SER A 237 -20.99 8.75 6.48
CA SER A 237 -21.14 10.21 6.48
C SER A 237 -20.61 10.79 7.78
N PRO A 238 -19.69 11.77 7.75
CA PRO A 238 -19.20 12.42 8.96
C PRO A 238 -20.31 12.97 9.84
N ALA A 239 -21.41 13.48 9.25
CA ALA A 239 -22.57 13.96 9.99
C ALA A 239 -23.26 12.87 10.82
N SER A 240 -23.11 11.59 10.43
CA SER A 240 -23.66 10.48 11.22
C SER A 240 -22.88 10.24 12.51
N LEU A 241 -21.60 10.57 12.54
CA LEU A 241 -20.74 10.44 13.72
C LEU A 241 -20.94 11.60 14.73
N LEU A 242 -21.54 12.71 14.29
CA LEU A 242 -21.78 13.92 15.08
C LEU A 242 -23.24 14.06 15.57
N ARG A 243 -24.11 13.11 15.24
CA ARG A 243 -25.54 13.16 15.63
C ARG A 243 -25.88 11.98 16.52
N ASP A 244 -26.26 12.24 17.75
CA ASP A 244 -26.55 11.23 18.77
C ASP A 244 -27.55 10.17 18.30
N ALA A 245 -28.63 10.57 17.65
CA ALA A 245 -29.62 9.63 17.10
C ALA A 245 -29.03 8.67 16.07
N HIS A 246 -28.03 9.10 15.29
CA HIS A 246 -27.31 8.23 14.34
C HIS A 246 -26.26 7.39 15.06
N ARG A 247 -25.52 7.98 16.01
CA ARG A 247 -24.54 7.26 16.84
C ARG A 247 -25.21 6.07 17.55
N VAL A 248 -26.35 6.30 18.20
CA VAL A 248 -27.13 5.25 18.87
C VAL A 248 -27.57 4.15 17.90
N ARG A 249 -28.06 4.51 16.70
CA ARG A 249 -28.38 3.51 15.65
C ARG A 249 -27.18 2.71 15.16
N MET A 250 -26.01 3.30 15.19
CA MET A 250 -24.74 2.62 14.91
C MET A 250 -24.21 1.87 16.15
N GLY A 251 -24.96 1.89 17.28
CA GLY A 251 -24.57 1.31 18.59
C GLY A 251 -23.39 2.02 19.23
N LEU A 252 -23.15 3.30 18.94
CA LEU A 252 -22.18 4.19 19.60
C LEU A 252 -22.86 4.95 20.75
N PRO A 253 -22.15 5.29 21.83
CA PRO A 253 -22.68 6.17 22.84
C PRO A 253 -22.95 7.57 22.26
N PRO A 254 -23.90 8.34 22.81
CA PRO A 254 -24.02 9.77 22.54
C PRO A 254 -22.69 10.51 22.80
N LEU A 255 -22.49 11.67 22.15
CA LEU A 255 -21.24 12.44 22.31
C LEU A 255 -21.07 12.99 23.75
N ASP A 256 -22.20 13.37 24.37
CA ASP A 256 -22.23 13.95 25.71
C ASP A 256 -22.62 12.90 26.77
N ALA A 257 -22.47 11.60 26.49
CA ALA A 257 -22.70 10.59 27.51
C ALA A 257 -21.61 10.66 28.59
N PRO A 258 -21.97 10.71 29.89
CA PRO A 258 -21.02 10.78 30.99
C PRO A 258 -20.12 9.54 31.06
#